data_6a3d2ebe90ec0bf0621fb9d70cbc7893
#
_entry.id   6a3d2ebe90ec0bf0621fb9d70cbc7893
#
_cell.length_a   1.000
_cell.length_b   1.000
_cell.length_c   1.000
_cell.angle_alpha   90.00
_cell.angle_beta   90.00
_cell.angle_gamma   90.00
#
_symmetry.space_group_name_H-M   'P 1'
#
loop_
_entity.id
_entity.type
_entity.pdbx_description
1 polymer ?
#
loop_
_entity_poly.entity_id
_entity_poly.type
_entity_poly.pdbx_seq_one_letter_code
_entity_poly.pdbx_strand_id
1 'polypeptide(L)'
;MLDLGCGDGTTAIPEAMLGANVLGVDIAENLVAAGNARARDLGLSNIRFQVGDASQLSELADDSFDLVVSIFGAMFAPRPADVAREVVRVTRPGGRIVMGNWIPNDPTLVAQILRISAAYSPPPPEGFVSPITWGIDDTVIERFAAAGVPADSVSLERDTYTFDFAGTPSQLLALFRDYYGPTMNAYAAAAASGREADLHTELEALFNEQNASTEPGATTIPATFLRVTVAV
;
A
#
# COMPACT_ATOMS: atom_id res chain seq x y z
N MET A 1 -10.61 9.52 -11.72
CA MET A 1 -10.15 8.58 -10.68
C MET A 1 -8.96 9.18 -9.95
N LEU A 2 -8.86 8.99 -8.65
CA LEU A 2 -7.68 9.30 -7.84
C LEU A 2 -7.00 7.98 -7.42
N ASP A 3 -5.68 7.88 -7.58
CA ASP A 3 -4.85 6.81 -6.99
C ASP A 3 -3.97 7.43 -5.90
N LEU A 4 -4.19 7.04 -4.64
CA LEU A 4 -3.61 7.67 -3.46
C LEU A 4 -2.54 6.76 -2.83
N GLY A 5 -1.31 7.28 -2.70
CA GLY A 5 -0.12 6.49 -2.42
C GLY A 5 0.24 5.66 -3.65
N CYS A 6 0.21 6.31 -4.82
CA CYS A 6 0.28 5.66 -6.14
C CYS A 6 1.68 5.16 -6.53
N GLY A 7 2.71 5.52 -5.76
CA GLY A 7 4.08 5.20 -6.13
C GLY A 7 4.44 5.73 -7.52
N ASP A 8 5.08 4.91 -8.33
CA ASP A 8 5.43 5.20 -9.71
C ASP A 8 4.34 4.78 -10.73
N GLY A 9 3.11 4.50 -10.25
CA GLY A 9 1.93 4.28 -11.08
C GLY A 9 1.59 2.83 -11.38
N THR A 10 1.95 1.89 -10.53
CA THR A 10 1.64 0.46 -10.72
C THR A 10 0.14 0.18 -10.87
N THR A 11 -0.71 0.91 -10.15
CA THR A 11 -2.17 0.87 -10.31
C THR A 11 -2.64 1.92 -11.33
N ALA A 12 -2.19 3.16 -11.20
CA ALA A 12 -2.67 4.31 -11.97
C ALA A 12 -2.47 4.16 -13.51
N ILE A 13 -1.34 3.61 -13.95
CA ILE A 13 -1.03 3.48 -15.38
C ILE A 13 -1.94 2.47 -16.09
N PRO A 14 -2.16 1.24 -15.59
CA PRO A 14 -3.14 0.33 -16.16
C PRO A 14 -4.54 0.93 -16.29
N GLU A 15 -5.00 1.67 -15.28
CA GLU A 15 -6.32 2.31 -15.30
C GLU A 15 -6.41 3.41 -16.38
N ALA A 16 -5.34 4.17 -16.56
CA ALA A 16 -5.27 5.15 -17.64
C ALA A 16 -5.26 4.49 -19.03
N MET A 17 -4.59 3.34 -19.17
CA MET A 17 -4.58 2.56 -20.41
C MET A 17 -5.99 2.00 -20.74
N LEU A 18 -6.82 1.77 -19.72
CA LEU A 18 -8.24 1.39 -19.88
C LEU A 18 -9.15 2.59 -20.17
N GLY A 19 -8.60 3.81 -20.27
CA GLY A 19 -9.33 5.03 -20.64
C GLY A 19 -9.81 5.90 -19.48
N ALA A 20 -9.46 5.58 -18.22
CA ALA A 20 -9.76 6.45 -17.11
C ALA A 20 -8.93 7.74 -17.16
N ASN A 21 -9.51 8.86 -16.71
CA ASN A 21 -8.72 10.06 -16.37
C ASN A 21 -8.19 9.90 -14.95
N VAL A 22 -6.88 9.79 -14.78
CA VAL A 22 -6.25 9.42 -13.52
C VAL A 22 -5.37 10.54 -12.98
N LEU A 23 -5.54 10.83 -11.69
CA LEU A 23 -4.59 11.58 -10.88
C LEU A 23 -3.92 10.61 -9.91
N GLY A 24 -2.61 10.45 -9.98
CA GLY A 24 -1.81 9.77 -8.98
C GLY A 24 -1.27 10.78 -7.96
N VAL A 25 -1.38 10.48 -6.67
CA VAL A 25 -0.81 11.29 -5.58
C VAL A 25 0.06 10.42 -4.70
N ASP A 26 1.29 10.84 -4.49
CA ASP A 26 2.24 10.18 -3.57
C ASP A 26 3.10 11.21 -2.87
N ILE A 27 3.59 10.88 -1.66
CA ILE A 27 4.47 11.76 -0.90
C ILE A 27 5.92 11.74 -1.41
N ALA A 28 6.32 10.68 -2.12
CA ALA A 28 7.66 10.46 -2.61
C ALA A 28 7.90 11.14 -3.96
N GLU A 29 8.60 12.28 -3.96
CA GLU A 29 8.89 13.07 -5.18
C GLU A 29 9.55 12.25 -6.30
N ASN A 30 10.47 11.35 -5.94
CA ASN A 30 11.15 10.49 -6.90
C ASN A 30 10.21 9.49 -7.58
N LEU A 31 9.21 8.94 -6.87
CA LEU A 31 8.21 8.03 -7.43
C LEU A 31 7.23 8.79 -8.33
N VAL A 32 6.80 9.97 -7.92
CA VAL A 32 5.97 10.88 -8.75
C VAL A 32 6.69 11.25 -10.06
N ALA A 33 7.99 11.58 -9.98
CA ALA A 33 8.80 11.88 -11.15
C ALA A 33 8.91 10.66 -12.09
N ALA A 34 9.12 9.45 -11.54
CA ALA A 34 9.17 8.20 -12.28
C ALA A 34 7.82 7.88 -12.93
N GLY A 35 6.70 8.04 -12.22
CA GLY A 35 5.35 7.84 -12.76
C GLY A 35 5.05 8.77 -13.95
N ASN A 36 5.39 10.06 -13.83
CA ASN A 36 5.26 11.01 -14.93
C ASN A 36 6.17 10.67 -16.13
N ALA A 37 7.37 10.13 -15.90
CA ALA A 37 8.24 9.67 -16.96
C ALA A 37 7.63 8.47 -17.69
N ARG A 38 7.19 7.44 -16.95
CA ARG A 38 6.52 6.25 -17.51
C ARG A 38 5.27 6.60 -18.30
N ALA A 39 4.44 7.53 -17.81
CA ALA A 39 3.24 7.99 -18.52
C ALA A 39 3.60 8.63 -19.86
N ARG A 40 4.64 9.47 -19.91
CA ARG A 40 5.13 10.08 -21.17
C ARG A 40 5.67 9.04 -22.14
N ASP A 41 6.48 8.10 -21.66
CA ASP A 41 7.08 7.03 -22.48
C ASP A 41 6.01 6.13 -23.11
N LEU A 42 4.88 5.95 -22.42
CA LEU A 42 3.70 5.21 -22.91
C LEU A 42 2.75 6.07 -23.75
N GLY A 43 3.02 7.38 -23.94
CA GLY A 43 2.17 8.29 -24.70
C GLY A 43 0.80 8.56 -24.06
N LEU A 44 0.66 8.37 -22.76
CA LEU A 44 -0.59 8.59 -22.05
C LEU A 44 -0.79 10.07 -21.74
N SER A 45 -1.92 10.64 -22.15
CA SER A 45 -2.31 12.04 -21.91
C SER A 45 -3.41 12.20 -20.85
N ASN A 46 -4.01 11.10 -20.43
CA ASN A 46 -5.13 11.06 -19.49
C ASN A 46 -4.68 10.70 -18.06
N ILE A 47 -3.39 10.80 -17.76
CA ILE A 47 -2.83 10.56 -16.43
C ILE A 47 -1.78 11.63 -16.11
N ARG A 48 -1.72 11.99 -14.82
CA ARG A 48 -0.65 12.81 -14.25
C ARG A 48 -0.39 12.36 -12.81
N PHE A 49 0.84 12.59 -12.36
CA PHE A 49 1.24 12.34 -10.98
C PHE A 49 1.66 13.65 -10.31
N GLN A 50 1.29 13.83 -9.05
CA GLN A 50 1.69 14.98 -8.23
C GLN A 50 2.10 14.56 -6.83
N VAL A 51 2.98 15.33 -6.21
CA VAL A 51 3.37 15.14 -4.81
C VAL A 51 2.23 15.60 -3.90
N GLY A 52 1.92 14.80 -2.87
CA GLY A 52 0.89 15.14 -1.88
C GLY A 52 0.84 14.18 -0.70
N ASP A 53 0.30 14.66 0.41
CA ASP A 53 0.08 13.86 1.63
C ASP A 53 -1.35 13.29 1.63
N ALA A 54 -1.48 11.97 1.73
CA ALA A 54 -2.77 11.29 1.80
C ALA A 54 -3.67 11.75 2.96
N SER A 55 -3.07 12.31 4.01
CA SER A 55 -3.81 12.86 5.16
C SER A 55 -4.24 14.31 4.96
N GLN A 56 -3.87 14.96 3.84
CA GLN A 56 -4.14 16.38 3.60
C GLN A 56 -4.19 16.65 2.09
N LEU A 57 -5.37 16.47 1.50
CA LEU A 57 -5.63 16.67 0.07
C LEU A 57 -6.27 18.04 -0.20
N SER A 58 -5.87 19.08 0.52
CA SER A 58 -6.48 20.43 0.47
C SER A 58 -6.45 21.09 -0.90
N GLU A 59 -5.57 20.66 -1.81
CA GLU A 59 -5.53 21.15 -3.19
C GLU A 59 -6.56 20.46 -4.12
N LEU A 60 -7.19 19.39 -3.64
CA LEU A 60 -8.22 18.67 -4.37
C LEU A 60 -9.61 19.12 -3.90
N ALA A 61 -10.47 19.46 -4.85
CA ALA A 61 -11.82 19.90 -4.55
C ALA A 61 -12.68 18.75 -3.99
N ASP A 62 -13.69 19.09 -3.20
CA ASP A 62 -14.70 18.17 -2.74
C ASP A 62 -15.42 17.56 -3.94
N ASP A 63 -15.96 16.35 -3.80
CA ASP A 63 -16.82 15.68 -4.77
C ASP A 63 -16.25 15.57 -6.20
N SER A 64 -14.91 15.47 -6.33
CA SER A 64 -14.24 15.59 -7.63
C SER A 64 -13.89 14.26 -8.29
N PHE A 65 -13.99 13.14 -7.59
CA PHE A 65 -13.61 11.83 -8.13
C PHE A 65 -14.74 10.79 -8.07
N ASP A 66 -14.94 10.07 -9.17
CA ASP A 66 -15.89 8.94 -9.24
C ASP A 66 -15.39 7.72 -8.47
N LEU A 67 -14.05 7.56 -8.45
CA LEU A 67 -13.35 6.45 -7.84
C LEU A 67 -12.07 6.96 -7.20
N VAL A 68 -11.89 6.62 -5.94
CA VAL A 68 -10.63 6.79 -5.21
C VAL A 68 -10.08 5.40 -4.90
N VAL A 69 -8.84 5.13 -5.28
CA VAL A 69 -8.16 3.88 -4.94
C VAL A 69 -6.92 4.15 -4.11
N SER A 70 -6.56 3.19 -3.26
CA SER A 70 -5.29 3.17 -2.57
C SER A 70 -4.88 1.72 -2.29
N ILE A 71 -3.97 1.19 -3.09
CA ILE A 71 -3.52 -0.18 -2.98
C ILE A 71 -2.18 -0.20 -2.25
N PHE A 72 -2.23 -0.55 -0.97
CA PHE A 72 -1.08 -0.63 -0.04
C PHE A 72 -0.28 0.68 0.12
N GLY A 73 -0.86 1.84 -0.25
CA GLY A 73 -0.21 3.15 -0.19
C GLY A 73 -0.64 3.98 1.02
N ALA A 74 -1.85 4.51 1.01
CA ALA A 74 -2.37 5.44 2.02
C ALA A 74 -2.44 4.86 3.44
N MET A 75 -2.42 3.54 3.59
CA MET A 75 -2.33 2.89 4.90
C MET A 75 -1.08 3.32 5.70
N PHE A 76 0.00 3.75 5.05
CA PHE A 76 1.23 4.19 5.69
C PHE A 76 1.22 5.66 6.12
N ALA A 77 0.18 6.42 5.79
CA ALA A 77 0.05 7.79 6.24
C ALA A 77 -0.15 7.84 7.77
N PRO A 78 0.55 8.77 8.47
CA PRO A 78 0.60 8.77 9.94
C PRO A 78 -0.71 9.17 10.61
N ARG A 79 -1.65 9.77 9.88
CA ARG A 79 -2.94 10.25 10.39
C ARG A 79 -4.12 9.54 9.71
N PRO A 80 -4.40 8.27 10.07
CA PRO A 80 -5.38 7.45 9.35
C PRO A 80 -6.82 8.00 9.41
N ALA A 81 -7.20 8.71 10.47
CA ALA A 81 -8.51 9.37 10.56
C ALA A 81 -8.63 10.52 9.54
N ASP A 82 -7.53 11.25 9.30
CA ASP A 82 -7.48 12.31 8.29
C ASP A 82 -7.55 11.71 6.88
N VAL A 83 -6.85 10.60 6.64
CA VAL A 83 -6.97 9.85 5.37
C VAL A 83 -8.42 9.48 5.09
N ALA A 84 -9.13 8.86 6.06
CA ALA A 84 -10.53 8.48 5.88
C ALA A 84 -11.42 9.69 5.53
N ARG A 85 -11.24 10.83 6.23
CA ARG A 85 -12.00 12.06 5.93
C ARG A 85 -11.69 12.61 4.54
N GLU A 86 -10.43 12.66 4.16
CA GLU A 86 -10.02 13.22 2.88
C GLU A 86 -10.49 12.36 1.70
N VAL A 87 -10.36 11.03 1.76
CA VAL A 87 -10.84 10.16 0.67
C VAL A 87 -12.37 10.23 0.53
N VAL A 88 -13.11 10.36 1.64
CA VAL A 88 -14.56 10.60 1.60
C VAL A 88 -14.87 11.97 1.00
N ARG A 89 -14.22 13.03 1.45
CA ARG A 89 -14.46 14.41 0.98
C ARG A 89 -14.26 14.58 -0.53
N VAL A 90 -13.17 13.97 -1.06
CA VAL A 90 -12.85 14.13 -2.50
C VAL A 90 -13.66 13.18 -3.40
N THR A 91 -14.30 12.15 -2.83
CA THR A 91 -15.17 11.24 -3.58
C THR A 91 -16.56 11.85 -3.70
N ARG A 92 -17.09 11.93 -4.90
CA ARG A 92 -18.43 12.49 -5.15
C ARG A 92 -19.53 11.57 -4.60
N PRO A 93 -20.71 12.10 -4.29
CA PRO A 93 -21.90 11.28 -3.99
C PRO A 93 -22.18 10.28 -5.12
N GLY A 94 -22.40 9.01 -4.76
CA GLY A 94 -22.51 7.89 -5.70
C GLY A 94 -21.18 7.38 -6.23
N GLY A 95 -20.06 7.94 -5.78
CA GLY A 95 -18.71 7.45 -6.06
C GLY A 95 -18.30 6.28 -5.17
N ARG A 96 -17.08 5.82 -5.34
CA ARG A 96 -16.57 4.65 -4.62
C ARG A 96 -15.12 4.85 -4.18
N ILE A 97 -14.80 4.34 -2.99
CA ILE A 97 -13.43 4.21 -2.49
C ILE A 97 -13.08 2.73 -2.45
N VAL A 98 -11.88 2.35 -2.92
CA VAL A 98 -11.35 1.00 -2.84
C VAL A 98 -9.95 1.04 -2.26
N MET A 99 -9.73 0.33 -1.15
CA MET A 99 -8.41 0.25 -0.51
C MET A 99 -7.98 -1.21 -0.35
N GLY A 100 -6.70 -1.48 -0.60
CA GLY A 100 -6.04 -2.73 -0.23
C GLY A 100 -5.13 -2.50 0.98
N ASN A 101 -5.29 -3.29 2.04
CA ASN A 101 -4.57 -3.10 3.29
C ASN A 101 -4.08 -4.44 3.85
N TRP A 102 -2.84 -4.49 4.36
CA TRP A 102 -2.30 -5.71 4.94
C TRP A 102 -2.98 -6.00 6.29
N ILE A 103 -3.31 -7.29 6.51
CA ILE A 103 -4.04 -7.76 7.69
C ILE A 103 -3.03 -8.09 8.81
N PRO A 104 -3.21 -7.58 10.05
CA PRO A 104 -2.31 -7.92 11.16
C PRO A 104 -2.39 -9.40 11.50
N ASN A 105 -1.22 -9.98 11.82
CA ASN A 105 -1.07 -11.40 12.20
C ASN A 105 -1.49 -12.42 11.13
N ASP A 106 -1.75 -11.99 9.91
CA ASP A 106 -1.98 -12.93 8.80
C ASP A 106 -0.72 -13.79 8.58
N PRO A 107 -0.87 -15.11 8.33
CA PRO A 107 0.28 -16.00 8.16
C PRO A 107 1.01 -15.80 6.83
N THR A 108 0.47 -15.04 5.87
CA THR A 108 1.07 -14.86 4.55
C THR A 108 2.15 -13.77 4.53
N LEU A 109 2.89 -13.71 3.43
CA LEU A 109 4.19 -13.05 3.29
C LEU A 109 4.25 -11.65 3.93
N VAL A 110 3.44 -10.69 3.47
CA VAL A 110 3.69 -9.28 3.81
C VAL A 110 3.40 -8.97 5.28
N ALA A 111 2.36 -9.57 5.87
CA ALA A 111 2.10 -9.43 7.30
C ALA A 111 3.26 -10.00 8.14
N GLN A 112 3.87 -11.11 7.70
CA GLN A 112 5.02 -11.70 8.38
C GLN A 112 6.30 -10.85 8.19
N ILE A 113 6.52 -10.27 7.00
CA ILE A 113 7.60 -9.29 6.79
C ILE A 113 7.46 -8.13 7.78
N LEU A 114 6.26 -7.55 7.89
CA LEU A 114 6.01 -6.42 8.80
C LEU A 114 6.23 -6.80 10.27
N ARG A 115 5.81 -8.00 10.68
CA ARG A 115 6.02 -8.52 12.03
C ARG A 115 7.51 -8.71 12.34
N ILE A 116 8.26 -9.36 11.45
CA ILE A 116 9.72 -9.57 11.61
C ILE A 116 10.41 -8.21 11.64
N SER A 117 10.13 -7.32 10.68
CA SER A 117 10.73 -5.99 10.58
C SER A 117 10.54 -5.15 11.84
N ALA A 118 9.37 -5.25 12.48
CA ALA A 118 9.08 -4.53 13.72
C ALA A 118 9.99 -4.95 14.89
N ALA A 119 10.44 -6.22 14.96
CA ALA A 119 11.34 -6.71 16.00
C ALA A 119 12.78 -6.15 15.88
N TYR A 120 13.12 -5.61 14.72
CA TYR A 120 14.43 -5.00 14.44
C TYR A 120 14.39 -3.47 14.41
N SER A 121 13.20 -2.90 14.44
CA SER A 121 12.99 -1.44 14.44
C SER A 121 12.96 -0.88 15.87
N PRO A 122 13.34 0.38 16.07
CA PRO A 122 13.17 1.02 17.37
C PRO A 122 11.69 1.09 17.76
N PRO A 123 11.36 1.19 19.06
CA PRO A 123 9.98 1.39 19.50
C PRO A 123 9.35 2.59 18.81
N PRO A 124 8.08 2.49 18.38
CA PRO A 124 7.41 3.61 17.75
C PRO A 124 7.27 4.79 18.72
N PRO A 125 7.24 6.04 18.24
CA PRO A 125 7.03 7.22 19.07
C PRO A 125 5.63 7.20 19.72
N GLU A 126 5.47 7.97 20.81
CA GLU A 126 4.17 8.14 21.45
C GLU A 126 3.11 8.66 20.45
N GLY A 127 1.92 8.11 20.49
CA GLY A 127 0.83 8.47 19.58
C GLY A 127 0.93 7.85 18.17
N PHE A 128 1.92 7.01 17.90
CA PHE A 128 2.04 6.32 16.63
C PHE A 128 0.86 5.35 16.41
N VAL A 129 0.17 5.52 15.29
CA VAL A 129 -0.86 4.58 14.84
C VAL A 129 -0.28 3.64 13.79
N SER A 130 -0.24 2.34 14.10
CA SER A 130 0.34 1.37 13.18
C SER A 130 -0.44 1.30 11.86
N PRO A 131 0.24 1.36 10.70
CA PRO A 131 -0.38 1.20 9.39
C PRO A 131 -1.26 -0.05 9.25
N ILE A 132 -0.86 -1.15 9.90
CA ILE A 132 -1.55 -2.43 9.80
C ILE A 132 -2.95 -2.42 10.43
N THR A 133 -3.29 -1.38 11.22
CA THR A 133 -4.65 -1.20 11.76
C THR A 133 -5.70 -0.91 10.68
N TRP A 134 -5.30 -0.61 9.44
CA TRP A 134 -6.19 -0.58 8.28
C TRP A 134 -6.63 -1.98 7.81
N GLY A 135 -6.01 -3.03 8.30
CA GLY A 135 -6.42 -4.43 8.07
C GLY A 135 -7.31 -5.01 9.17
N ILE A 136 -7.83 -4.19 10.10
CA ILE A 136 -8.74 -4.60 11.19
C ILE A 136 -10.14 -4.10 10.86
N ASP A 137 -11.08 -5.04 10.69
CA ASP A 137 -12.44 -4.78 10.22
C ASP A 137 -13.14 -3.67 11.02
N ASP A 138 -13.24 -3.81 12.34
CA ASP A 138 -13.90 -2.84 13.22
C ASP A 138 -13.23 -1.45 13.15
N THR A 139 -11.91 -1.41 13.12
CA THR A 139 -11.15 -0.15 13.04
C THR A 139 -11.42 0.59 11.72
N VAL A 140 -11.55 -0.13 10.62
CA VAL A 140 -11.90 0.45 9.31
C VAL A 140 -13.30 1.03 9.35
N ILE A 141 -14.28 0.26 9.85
CA ILE A 141 -15.67 0.71 10.00
C ILE A 141 -15.75 1.98 10.86
N GLU A 142 -15.08 1.99 12.03
CA GLU A 142 -15.04 3.16 12.92
C GLU A 142 -14.44 4.40 12.25
N ARG A 143 -13.36 4.24 11.46
CA ARG A 143 -12.73 5.36 10.74
C ARG A 143 -13.66 5.98 9.71
N PHE A 144 -14.32 5.15 8.91
CA PHE A 144 -15.26 5.64 7.90
C PHE A 144 -16.55 6.19 8.54
N ALA A 145 -17.02 5.60 9.64
CA ALA A 145 -18.15 6.15 10.42
C ALA A 145 -17.83 7.55 10.96
N ALA A 146 -16.61 7.75 11.49
CA ALA A 146 -16.13 9.06 11.92
C ALA A 146 -15.98 10.08 10.76
N ALA A 147 -15.83 9.60 9.54
CA ALA A 147 -15.82 10.40 8.30
C ALA A 147 -17.24 10.63 7.72
N GLY A 148 -18.30 10.14 8.38
CA GLY A 148 -19.70 10.36 7.99
C GLY A 148 -20.27 9.26 7.09
N VAL A 149 -19.60 8.15 6.89
CA VAL A 149 -20.06 7.03 6.07
C VAL A 149 -20.75 5.98 6.95
N PRO A 150 -21.98 5.57 6.66
CA PRO A 150 -22.67 4.50 7.38
C PRO A 150 -21.96 3.15 7.26
N ALA A 151 -22.01 2.32 8.30
CA ALA A 151 -21.33 1.03 8.31
C ALA A 151 -21.79 0.06 7.20
N ASP A 152 -23.06 0.13 6.80
CA ASP A 152 -23.63 -0.68 5.72
C ASP A 152 -23.15 -0.25 4.31
N SER A 153 -22.55 0.93 4.19
CA SER A 153 -21.85 1.39 2.99
C SER A 153 -20.41 0.89 2.88
N VAL A 154 -19.89 0.19 3.90
CA VAL A 154 -18.52 -0.36 3.93
C VAL A 154 -18.55 -1.87 3.74
N SER A 155 -17.96 -2.37 2.67
CA SER A 155 -17.77 -3.80 2.40
C SER A 155 -16.31 -4.18 2.63
N LEU A 156 -16.10 -5.27 3.36
CA LEU A 156 -14.78 -5.79 3.74
C LEU A 156 -14.64 -7.21 3.23
N GLU A 157 -13.65 -7.44 2.39
CA GLU A 157 -13.38 -8.76 1.81
C GLU A 157 -11.89 -9.10 1.93
N ARG A 158 -11.59 -10.34 2.33
CA ARG A 158 -10.23 -10.85 2.27
C ARG A 158 -9.93 -11.33 0.88
N ASP A 159 -8.84 -10.80 0.32
CA ASP A 159 -8.40 -11.09 -1.03
C ASP A 159 -6.91 -11.50 -1.00
N THR A 160 -6.40 -12.07 -2.07
CA THR A 160 -5.02 -12.56 -2.12
C THR A 160 -4.31 -11.97 -3.34
N TYR A 161 -3.21 -11.29 -3.08
CA TYR A 161 -2.24 -10.94 -4.11
C TYR A 161 -1.16 -12.03 -4.16
N THR A 162 -0.80 -12.49 -5.34
CA THR A 162 0.26 -13.47 -5.52
C THR A 162 1.47 -12.80 -6.15
N PHE A 163 2.61 -12.88 -5.47
CA PHE A 163 3.89 -12.49 -6.04
C PHE A 163 4.41 -13.61 -6.92
N ASP A 164 4.24 -13.49 -8.23
CA ASP A 164 4.85 -14.36 -9.23
C ASP A 164 6.11 -13.69 -9.76
N PHE A 165 7.26 -14.33 -9.51
CA PHE A 165 8.56 -13.75 -9.81
C PHE A 165 9.45 -14.76 -10.53
N ALA A 166 10.00 -14.37 -11.67
CA ALA A 166 10.94 -15.18 -12.47
C ALA A 166 12.35 -15.12 -11.89
N GLY A 167 12.51 -15.59 -10.66
CA GLY A 167 13.75 -15.60 -9.89
C GLY A 167 13.57 -16.33 -8.59
N THR A 168 14.67 -16.53 -7.85
CA THR A 168 14.66 -17.23 -6.57
C THR A 168 14.02 -16.41 -5.45
N PRO A 169 13.55 -17.05 -4.35
CA PRO A 169 13.08 -16.32 -3.16
C PRO A 169 14.05 -15.27 -2.63
N SER A 170 15.36 -15.57 -2.62
CA SER A 170 16.39 -14.62 -2.20
C SER A 170 16.50 -13.42 -3.13
N GLN A 171 16.29 -13.60 -4.44
CA GLN A 171 16.25 -12.47 -5.39
C GLN A 171 14.99 -11.62 -5.19
N LEU A 172 13.84 -12.22 -4.90
CA LEU A 172 12.62 -11.47 -4.56
C LEU A 172 12.81 -10.71 -3.24
N LEU A 173 13.41 -11.34 -2.22
CA LEU A 173 13.75 -10.64 -0.96
C LEU A 173 14.66 -9.43 -1.20
N ALA A 174 15.63 -9.53 -2.12
CA ALA A 174 16.48 -8.40 -2.46
C ALA A 174 15.68 -7.21 -3.00
N LEU A 175 14.63 -7.45 -3.80
CA LEU A 175 13.72 -6.37 -4.26
C LEU A 175 12.95 -5.74 -3.08
N PHE A 176 12.47 -6.53 -2.13
CA PHE A 176 11.83 -6.00 -0.93
C PHE A 176 12.80 -5.17 -0.09
N ARG A 177 14.05 -5.64 0.08
CA ARG A 177 15.10 -4.91 0.79
C ARG A 177 15.40 -3.56 0.12
N ASP A 178 15.43 -3.52 -1.20
CA ASP A 178 15.92 -2.38 -1.95
C ASP A 178 14.80 -1.36 -2.31
N TYR A 179 13.52 -1.80 -2.32
CA TYR A 179 12.41 -0.98 -2.82
C TYR A 179 11.16 -0.93 -1.92
N TYR A 180 11.01 -1.82 -0.94
CA TYR A 180 9.85 -1.78 -0.06
C TYR A 180 10.18 -1.04 1.24
N GLY A 181 9.60 0.15 1.42
CA GLY A 181 9.92 1.07 2.52
C GLY A 181 10.01 0.44 3.91
N PRO A 182 9.03 -0.36 4.36
CA PRO A 182 9.12 -1.03 5.67
C PRO A 182 10.37 -1.94 5.80
N THR A 183 10.71 -2.70 4.77
CA THR A 183 11.87 -3.57 4.78
C THR A 183 13.17 -2.77 4.72
N MET A 184 13.24 -1.75 3.87
CA MET A 184 14.39 -0.82 3.81
C MET A 184 14.71 -0.23 5.19
N ASN A 185 13.69 0.28 5.88
CA ASN A 185 13.83 0.88 7.21
C ASN A 185 14.28 -0.16 8.26
N ALA A 186 13.75 -1.38 8.19
CA ALA A 186 14.16 -2.46 9.09
C ALA A 186 15.62 -2.85 8.90
N TYR A 187 16.10 -2.97 7.65
CA TYR A 187 17.51 -3.24 7.36
C TYR A 187 18.41 -2.11 7.86
N ALA A 188 18.04 -0.85 7.65
CA ALA A 188 18.79 0.29 8.16
C ALA A 188 18.89 0.28 9.70
N ALA A 189 17.79 -0.01 10.40
CA ALA A 189 17.75 -0.10 11.85
C ALA A 189 18.55 -1.31 12.38
N ALA A 190 18.44 -2.46 11.71
CA ALA A 190 19.19 -3.67 12.04
C ALA A 190 20.69 -3.47 11.84
N ALA A 191 21.12 -2.82 10.75
CA ALA A 191 22.52 -2.46 10.50
C ALA A 191 23.08 -1.54 11.60
N ALA A 192 22.32 -0.52 12.00
CA ALA A 192 22.72 0.40 13.07
C ALA A 192 22.90 -0.30 14.43
N SER A 193 22.21 -1.43 14.65
CA SER A 193 22.30 -2.26 15.87
C SER A 193 23.19 -3.50 15.73
N GLY A 194 23.85 -3.70 14.58
CA GLY A 194 24.69 -4.87 14.30
C GLY A 194 23.93 -6.18 14.09
N ARG A 195 22.61 -6.11 13.81
CA ARG A 195 21.70 -7.27 13.68
C ARG A 195 21.24 -7.51 12.24
N GLU A 196 21.86 -6.90 11.25
CA GLU A 196 21.46 -7.02 9.84
C GLU A 196 21.46 -8.48 9.34
N ALA A 197 22.48 -9.26 9.72
CA ALA A 197 22.57 -10.66 9.34
C ALA A 197 21.44 -11.52 9.95
N ASP A 198 21.03 -11.22 11.17
CA ASP A 198 19.91 -11.92 11.83
C ASP A 198 18.60 -11.63 11.12
N LEU A 199 18.31 -10.35 10.83
CA LEU A 199 17.14 -9.95 10.06
C LEU A 199 17.11 -10.61 8.68
N HIS A 200 18.24 -10.59 7.98
CA HIS A 200 18.35 -11.21 6.65
C HIS A 200 18.03 -12.69 6.71
N THR A 201 18.60 -13.41 7.68
CA THR A 201 18.38 -14.85 7.86
C THR A 201 16.90 -15.16 8.13
N GLU A 202 16.22 -14.38 8.98
CA GLU A 202 14.81 -14.59 9.27
C GLU A 202 13.91 -14.31 8.06
N LEU A 203 14.18 -13.23 7.32
CA LEU A 203 13.42 -12.91 6.11
C LEU A 203 13.68 -13.92 4.99
N GLU A 204 14.92 -14.35 4.79
CA GLU A 204 15.25 -15.37 3.78
C GLU A 204 14.56 -16.71 4.08
N ALA A 205 14.53 -17.12 5.34
CA ALA A 205 13.79 -18.31 5.77
C ALA A 205 12.29 -18.16 5.46
N LEU A 206 11.67 -17.01 5.76
CA LEU A 206 10.28 -16.74 5.47
C LEU A 206 9.97 -16.85 3.96
N PHE A 207 10.77 -16.21 3.10
CA PHE A 207 10.55 -16.24 1.65
C PHE A 207 10.72 -17.66 1.08
N ASN A 208 11.68 -18.43 1.57
CA ASN A 208 11.88 -19.82 1.15
C ASN A 208 10.73 -20.72 1.62
N GLU A 209 10.29 -20.58 2.87
CA GLU A 209 9.21 -21.38 3.44
C GLU A 209 7.85 -21.14 2.75
N GLN A 210 7.58 -19.90 2.37
CA GLN A 210 6.31 -19.53 1.74
C GLN A 210 6.30 -19.68 0.23
N ASN A 211 7.40 -19.99 -0.40
CA ASN A 211 7.44 -20.22 -1.84
C ASN A 211 6.69 -21.49 -2.23
N ALA A 212 5.58 -21.31 -2.93
CA ALA A 212 4.73 -22.40 -3.45
C ALA A 212 5.10 -22.83 -4.89
N SER A 213 6.08 -22.18 -5.54
CA SER A 213 6.50 -22.55 -6.89
C SER A 213 7.13 -23.93 -6.91
N THR A 214 6.74 -24.74 -7.89
CA THR A 214 7.36 -26.03 -8.19
C THR A 214 8.43 -25.93 -9.27
N GLU A 215 8.57 -24.75 -9.89
CA GLU A 215 9.55 -24.51 -10.94
C GLU A 215 10.91 -24.08 -10.34
N PRO A 216 12.01 -24.73 -10.71
CA PRO A 216 13.33 -24.32 -10.24
C PRO A 216 13.66 -22.89 -10.66
N GLY A 217 14.07 -22.06 -9.69
CA GLY A 217 14.44 -20.67 -9.96
C GLY A 217 13.26 -19.70 -10.14
N ALA A 218 12.04 -20.12 -9.80
CA ALA A 218 10.86 -19.28 -9.77
C ALA A 218 10.32 -19.16 -8.34
N THR A 219 9.59 -18.08 -8.08
CA THR A 219 8.97 -17.79 -6.78
C THR A 219 7.51 -17.43 -6.97
N THR A 220 6.63 -18.12 -6.26
CA THR A 220 5.20 -17.84 -6.19
C THR A 220 4.78 -17.79 -4.73
N ILE A 221 4.49 -16.61 -4.19
CA ILE A 221 4.14 -16.42 -2.78
C ILE A 221 2.84 -15.63 -2.64
N PRO A 222 1.81 -16.17 -1.96
CA PRO A 222 0.58 -15.44 -1.70
C PRO A 222 0.75 -14.43 -0.55
N ALA A 223 0.01 -13.33 -0.63
CA ALA A 223 -0.13 -12.34 0.43
C ALA A 223 -1.59 -11.92 0.56
N THR A 224 -2.21 -12.26 1.66
CA THR A 224 -3.61 -11.93 1.95
C THR A 224 -3.72 -10.48 2.42
N PHE A 225 -4.74 -9.80 1.95
CA PHE A 225 -5.03 -8.42 2.32
C PHE A 225 -6.53 -8.20 2.51
N LEU A 226 -6.88 -7.15 3.21
CA LEU A 226 -8.24 -6.66 3.34
C LEU A 226 -8.54 -5.70 2.20
N ARG A 227 -9.48 -6.06 1.33
CA ARG A 227 -10.08 -5.15 0.37
C ARG A 227 -11.25 -4.44 1.03
N VAL A 228 -11.12 -3.14 1.15
CA VAL A 228 -12.14 -2.23 1.68
C VAL A 228 -12.81 -1.55 0.50
N THR A 229 -14.12 -1.64 0.39
CA THR A 229 -14.91 -0.92 -0.61
C THR A 229 -15.95 -0.07 0.11
N VAL A 230 -15.97 1.23 -0.18
CA VAL A 230 -16.90 2.19 0.43
C VAL A 230 -17.73 2.84 -0.66
N ALA A 231 -19.05 2.82 -0.48
CA ALA A 231 -19.98 3.62 -1.28
C ALA A 231 -20.22 4.98 -0.59
N VAL A 232 -19.98 6.07 -1.31
CA VAL A 232 -20.11 7.44 -0.78
C VAL A 232 -21.40 8.11 -1.27
#